data_20d2ee2519a40b15e5d32b6652e9f75b
#
_entry.id   20d2ee2519a40b15e5d32b6652e9f75b
#
_cell.length_a   1.000
_cell.length_b   1.000
_cell.length_c   1.000
_cell.angle_alpha   90.00
_cell.angle_beta   90.00
_cell.angle_gamma   90.00
#
_symmetry.space_group_name_H-M   'P 1'
#
loop_
_entity.id
_entity.type
_entity.pdbx_description
1 polymer ?
#
loop_
_entity_poly.entity_id
_entity_poly.type
_entity_poly.pdbx_seq_one_letter_code
_entity_poly.pdbx_strand_id
1 'polypeptide(L)'
;TVDWKFRPSQIALAATVLIAVSGIAWWLGQQDASQSPGQIAVQEDVQPDSPAPMAEQTIAGYATLRRAVDVQWAGNEKSYFEGDVLAPGLLRFEHGIAEIDFFCGATIVVEGPAELDLESDWSVRFLSGRLRASVPPAARGFVVKAADSEIIDLGTEFALEVGTDDARLEVIDGEVELRGGAFDGDHLVTGEKQWLKGSNSEATSLSELSTSSDVRRRSEEAQQTRFQQWQDALPSQTEDKHLIAWYPIARSQTGRVVH
;
A
#
# COMPACT_ATOMS: atom_id res chain seq x y z
N THR A 1 -27.09 -26.79 61.46
CA THR A 1 -26.28 -25.76 60.79
C THR A 1 -24.87 -25.79 61.30
N VAL A 2 -23.91 -26.31 60.52
CA VAL A 2 -22.51 -26.44 60.90
C VAL A 2 -21.79 -25.20 60.33
N ASP A 3 -21.37 -24.26 61.18
CA ASP A 3 -20.61 -23.09 60.87
C ASP A 3 -19.12 -23.47 60.67
N TRP A 4 -18.66 -23.47 59.40
CA TRP A 4 -17.25 -23.70 59.07
C TRP A 4 -16.52 -22.36 59.00
N LYS A 5 -15.88 -21.94 60.06
CA LYS A 5 -14.98 -20.80 60.12
C LYS A 5 -13.57 -21.21 59.68
N PHE A 6 -13.22 -20.98 58.39
CA PHE A 6 -11.84 -21.08 57.94
C PHE A 6 -11.01 -19.91 58.50
N ARG A 7 -9.90 -20.21 59.18
CA ARG A 7 -8.93 -19.22 59.64
C ARG A 7 -8.01 -18.83 58.48
N PRO A 8 -7.85 -17.54 58.14
CA PRO A 8 -7.08 -17.08 56.96
C PRO A 8 -5.58 -17.44 57.04
N SER A 9 -5.04 -17.76 58.23
CA SER A 9 -3.64 -18.12 58.39
C SER A 9 -3.26 -19.52 57.85
N GLN A 10 -4.22 -20.45 57.69
CA GLN A 10 -3.94 -21.79 57.17
C GLN A 10 -3.92 -21.83 55.62
N ILE A 11 -4.61 -20.91 54.95
CA ILE A 11 -4.61 -20.81 53.51
C ILE A 11 -3.29 -20.21 52.99
N ALA A 12 -2.70 -19.28 53.74
CA ALA A 12 -1.42 -18.67 53.38
C ALA A 12 -0.25 -19.67 53.42
N LEU A 13 -0.28 -20.64 54.34
CA LEU A 13 0.79 -21.64 54.49
C LEU A 13 0.74 -22.71 53.40
N ALA A 14 -0.44 -23.07 52.90
CA ALA A 14 -0.61 -24.04 51.81
C ALA A 14 -0.16 -23.46 50.46
N ALA A 15 -0.40 -22.16 50.22
CA ALA A 15 0.00 -21.49 48.99
C ALA A 15 1.53 -21.33 48.85
N THR A 16 2.24 -21.04 49.95
CA THR A 16 3.71 -20.91 49.95
C THR A 16 4.42 -22.25 49.71
N VAL A 17 3.89 -23.36 50.22
CA VAL A 17 4.47 -24.69 50.00
C VAL A 17 4.30 -25.13 48.54
N LEU A 18 3.16 -24.87 47.91
CA LEU A 18 2.93 -25.18 46.49
C LEU A 18 3.83 -24.39 45.52
N ILE A 19 4.10 -23.11 45.82
CA ILE A 19 5.01 -22.30 45.02
C ILE A 19 6.46 -22.77 45.17
N ALA A 20 6.89 -23.17 46.37
CA ALA A 20 8.23 -23.67 46.63
C ALA A 20 8.49 -25.02 45.91
N VAL A 21 7.52 -25.93 45.92
CA VAL A 21 7.65 -27.26 45.27
C VAL A 21 7.67 -27.11 43.71
N SER A 22 6.85 -26.23 43.16
CA SER A 22 6.86 -25.97 41.71
C SER A 22 8.15 -25.29 41.24
N GLY A 23 8.73 -24.39 42.04
CA GLY A 23 10.01 -23.73 41.74
C GLY A 23 11.19 -24.71 41.76
N ILE A 24 11.22 -25.65 42.70
CA ILE A 24 12.28 -26.67 42.80
C ILE A 24 12.17 -27.70 41.66
N ALA A 25 10.96 -28.10 41.28
CA ALA A 25 10.77 -29.01 40.15
C ALA A 25 11.18 -28.36 38.80
N TRP A 26 10.95 -27.05 38.64
CA TRP A 26 11.40 -26.31 37.45
C TRP A 26 12.93 -26.16 37.40
N TRP A 27 13.57 -25.92 38.57
CA TRP A 27 15.04 -25.76 38.65
C TRP A 27 15.78 -27.10 38.45
N LEU A 28 15.28 -28.23 38.96
CA LEU A 28 15.85 -29.57 38.77
C LEU A 28 15.66 -30.09 37.34
N GLY A 29 14.59 -29.67 36.62
CA GLY A 29 14.37 -30.03 35.23
C GLY A 29 15.33 -29.35 34.22
N GLN A 30 16.10 -28.33 34.62
CA GLN A 30 17.06 -27.65 33.77
C GLN A 30 18.48 -28.22 33.85
N GLN A 31 18.77 -29.17 34.74
CA GLN A 31 20.14 -29.69 34.92
C GLN A 31 20.48 -30.92 34.06
N ASP A 32 19.51 -31.55 33.39
CA ASP A 32 19.76 -32.77 32.60
C ASP A 32 19.96 -32.54 31.09
N ALA A 33 20.15 -31.30 30.64
CA ALA A 33 20.32 -30.99 29.24
C ALA A 33 21.81 -30.83 28.77
N SER A 34 22.77 -31.45 29.48
CA SER A 34 24.19 -31.31 29.14
C SER A 34 24.94 -32.63 29.16
N GLN A 35 24.42 -33.68 28.50
CA GLN A 35 25.26 -34.84 28.13
C GLN A 35 24.86 -35.34 26.74
N SER A 36 25.51 -34.82 25.71
CA SER A 36 25.53 -35.43 24.39
C SER A 36 26.51 -36.56 24.37
N PRO A 37 26.15 -37.80 23.96
CA PRO A 37 27.09 -38.87 23.67
C PRO A 37 27.94 -38.51 22.45
N GLY A 38 29.23 -38.81 22.49
CA GLY A 38 30.25 -38.48 21.50
C GLY A 38 29.83 -38.80 20.08
N GLN A 39 29.89 -37.79 19.23
CA GLN A 39 29.89 -37.96 17.77
C GLN A 39 31.26 -38.42 17.32
N ILE A 40 31.28 -39.62 16.75
CA ILE A 40 32.40 -40.14 15.94
C ILE A 40 32.55 -39.18 14.76
N ALA A 41 33.73 -38.57 14.63
CA ALA A 41 34.08 -37.74 13.48
C ALA A 41 34.16 -38.64 12.22
N VAL A 42 33.07 -38.64 11.44
CA VAL A 42 33.10 -39.03 10.06
C VAL A 42 33.56 -37.80 9.29
N GLN A 43 34.77 -37.91 8.69
CA GLN A 43 35.24 -36.94 7.72
C GLN A 43 34.27 -37.00 6.53
N GLU A 44 33.36 -36.04 6.46
CA GLU A 44 32.48 -35.85 5.32
C GLU A 44 33.23 -35.02 4.29
N ASP A 45 33.37 -35.65 3.13
CA ASP A 45 33.93 -35.12 1.89
C ASP A 45 33.45 -33.69 1.64
N VAL A 46 34.37 -32.80 1.29
CA VAL A 46 34.08 -31.41 0.88
C VAL A 46 33.24 -31.46 -0.39
N GLN A 47 31.92 -31.37 -0.24
CA GLN A 47 31.04 -31.08 -1.35
C GLN A 47 31.26 -29.62 -1.79
N PRO A 48 31.47 -29.35 -3.08
CA PRO A 48 31.66 -27.98 -3.54
C PRO A 48 30.34 -27.20 -3.32
N ASP A 49 30.51 -25.98 -2.83
CA ASP A 49 29.48 -24.94 -2.61
C ASP A 49 28.24 -25.11 -3.47
N SER A 50 27.19 -25.66 -2.90
CA SER A 50 25.83 -25.34 -3.36
C SER A 50 25.61 -23.89 -2.98
N PRO A 51 25.30 -23.00 -3.95
CA PRO A 51 24.94 -21.65 -3.62
C PRO A 51 23.77 -21.70 -2.64
N ALA A 52 23.94 -21.09 -1.48
CA ALA A 52 22.85 -20.93 -0.52
C ALA A 52 21.64 -20.43 -1.30
N PRO A 53 20.43 -21.00 -1.09
CA PRO A 53 19.24 -20.50 -1.75
C PRO A 53 19.17 -18.99 -1.46
N MET A 54 19.29 -18.19 -2.51
CA MET A 54 19.04 -16.76 -2.40
C MET A 54 17.66 -16.64 -1.76
N ALA A 55 17.60 -16.11 -0.54
CA ALA A 55 16.34 -15.78 0.08
C ALA A 55 15.60 -14.92 -0.94
N GLU A 56 14.51 -15.45 -1.50
CA GLU A 56 13.60 -14.66 -2.32
C GLU A 56 13.22 -13.47 -1.45
N GLN A 57 13.71 -12.30 -1.83
CA GLN A 57 13.26 -11.07 -1.21
C GLN A 57 11.79 -10.92 -1.59
N THR A 58 10.92 -11.40 -0.72
CA THR A 58 9.49 -11.12 -0.84
C THR A 58 9.37 -9.59 -0.75
N ILE A 59 9.14 -8.95 -1.88
CA ILE A 59 8.87 -7.51 -1.92
C ILE A 59 7.52 -7.35 -1.25
N ALA A 60 7.55 -7.07 0.05
CA ALA A 60 6.35 -6.75 0.81
C ALA A 60 5.88 -5.37 0.35
N GLY A 61 4.73 -5.30 -0.27
CA GLY A 61 4.07 -4.06 -0.68
C GLY A 61 2.60 -4.08 -0.32
N TYR A 62 1.95 -2.95 -0.44
CA TYR A 62 0.52 -2.77 -0.14
C TYR A 62 -0.31 -2.47 -1.38
N ALA A 63 0.36 -2.00 -2.43
CA ALA A 63 -0.30 -1.57 -3.65
C ALA A 63 0.65 -1.71 -4.85
N THR A 64 0.11 -1.49 -6.03
CA THR A 64 0.87 -1.40 -7.29
C THR A 64 0.59 -0.05 -7.95
N LEU A 65 1.63 0.60 -8.47
CA LEU A 65 1.45 1.76 -9.34
C LEU A 65 0.94 1.26 -10.69
N ARG A 66 -0.35 1.39 -10.91
CA ARG A 66 -0.99 0.88 -12.12
C ARG A 66 -0.68 1.73 -13.34
N ARG A 67 -0.77 3.07 -13.20
CA ARG A 67 -0.47 4.06 -14.23
C ARG A 67 0.13 5.31 -13.63
N ALA A 68 0.99 5.97 -14.41
CA ALA A 68 1.58 7.25 -14.07
C ALA A 68 1.59 8.14 -15.32
N VAL A 69 0.83 9.23 -15.29
CA VAL A 69 0.78 10.20 -16.38
C VAL A 69 1.46 11.48 -15.95
N ASP A 70 2.61 11.78 -16.57
CA ASP A 70 3.43 12.97 -16.32
C ASP A 70 3.79 13.17 -14.83
N VAL A 71 3.95 12.08 -14.09
CA VAL A 71 4.25 12.13 -12.65
C VAL A 71 5.71 12.56 -12.44
N GLN A 72 5.89 13.61 -11.64
CA GLN A 72 7.18 14.08 -11.16
C GLN A 72 7.28 13.78 -9.67
N TRP A 73 7.98 12.67 -9.35
CA TRP A 73 8.20 12.27 -7.96
C TRP A 73 9.06 13.29 -7.23
N ALA A 74 8.63 13.68 -6.03
CA ALA A 74 9.37 14.60 -5.18
C ALA A 74 10.51 13.85 -4.47
N GLY A 75 11.68 14.49 -4.40
CA GLY A 75 12.86 13.93 -3.74
C GLY A 75 13.76 13.13 -4.68
N ASN A 76 15.01 12.94 -4.24
CA ASN A 76 16.05 12.27 -5.03
C ASN A 76 16.10 10.73 -4.81
N GLU A 77 15.21 10.17 -4.00
CA GLU A 77 15.45 8.83 -3.45
C GLU A 77 14.82 7.69 -4.26
N LYS A 78 13.67 7.88 -4.88
CA LYS A 78 13.03 6.82 -5.64
C LYS A 78 12.05 7.34 -6.67
N SER A 79 12.24 6.97 -7.93
CA SER A 79 11.24 7.09 -8.98
C SER A 79 10.52 5.76 -9.13
N TYR A 80 9.20 5.80 -9.21
CA TYR A 80 8.38 4.62 -9.44
C TYR A 80 7.91 4.58 -10.88
N PHE A 81 7.82 3.39 -11.44
CA PHE A 81 7.35 3.09 -12.79
C PHE A 81 6.03 2.32 -12.75
N GLU A 82 5.29 2.36 -13.84
CA GLU A 82 4.07 1.55 -14.00
C GLU A 82 4.39 0.06 -13.80
N GLY A 83 3.64 -0.60 -12.93
CA GLY A 83 3.84 -1.99 -12.53
C GLY A 83 4.68 -2.18 -11.26
N ASP A 84 5.31 -1.13 -10.74
CA ASP A 84 6.08 -1.24 -9.50
C ASP A 84 5.19 -1.52 -8.30
N VAL A 85 5.66 -2.40 -7.42
CA VAL A 85 5.05 -2.63 -6.13
C VAL A 85 5.45 -1.50 -5.17
N LEU A 86 4.44 -0.88 -4.59
CA LEU A 86 4.59 0.20 -3.63
C LEU A 86 4.69 -0.37 -2.21
N ALA A 87 5.84 -0.15 -1.60
CA ALA A 87 6.10 -0.53 -0.21
C ALA A 87 5.38 0.43 0.76
N PRO A 88 5.24 0.03 2.05
CA PRO A 88 4.79 0.95 3.10
C PRO A 88 5.59 2.24 3.11
N GLY A 89 4.92 3.37 3.35
CA GLY A 89 5.57 4.66 3.54
C GLY A 89 5.05 5.77 2.65
N LEU A 90 5.77 6.88 2.72
CA LEU A 90 5.39 8.15 2.14
C LEU A 90 5.63 8.17 0.63
N LEU A 91 4.60 8.52 -0.12
CA LEU A 91 4.67 8.85 -1.54
C LEU A 91 4.40 10.35 -1.71
N ARG A 92 5.25 11.02 -2.48
CA ARG A 92 5.10 12.44 -2.76
C ARG A 92 5.44 12.73 -4.21
N PHE A 93 4.61 13.52 -4.88
CA PHE A 93 4.88 14.01 -6.23
C PHE A 93 4.33 15.41 -6.43
N GLU A 94 5.00 16.18 -7.28
CA GLU A 94 4.72 17.59 -7.50
C GLU A 94 3.76 17.83 -8.67
N HIS A 95 3.75 16.90 -9.62
CA HIS A 95 2.98 17.00 -10.85
C HIS A 95 2.47 15.64 -11.30
N GLY A 96 1.40 15.66 -12.11
CA GLY A 96 0.88 14.51 -12.83
C GLY A 96 -0.25 13.80 -12.13
N ILE A 97 -0.57 12.61 -12.60
CA ILE A 97 -1.66 11.77 -12.09
C ILE A 97 -1.13 10.36 -11.89
N ALA A 98 -1.31 9.82 -10.69
CA ALA A 98 -0.97 8.45 -10.33
C ALA A 98 -2.24 7.63 -10.09
N GLU A 99 -2.36 6.47 -10.72
CA GLU A 99 -3.38 5.47 -10.42
C GLU A 99 -2.72 4.32 -9.65
N ILE A 100 -3.24 4.04 -8.46
CA ILE A 100 -2.68 3.08 -7.52
C ILE A 100 -3.74 2.04 -7.18
N ASP A 101 -3.42 0.77 -7.40
CA ASP A 101 -4.26 -0.37 -7.05
C ASP A 101 -3.76 -1.00 -5.75
N PHE A 102 -4.58 -0.99 -4.70
CA PHE A 102 -4.30 -1.68 -3.44
C PHE A 102 -4.56 -3.18 -3.57
N PHE A 103 -3.83 -3.99 -2.82
CA PHE A 103 -3.99 -5.44 -2.89
C PHE A 103 -5.34 -5.94 -2.37
N CYS A 104 -6.04 -5.15 -1.55
CA CYS A 104 -7.43 -5.41 -1.19
C CYS A 104 -8.42 -5.26 -2.37
N GLY A 105 -8.00 -4.61 -3.47
CA GLY A 105 -8.81 -4.34 -4.66
C GLY A 105 -9.35 -2.91 -4.78
N ALA A 106 -9.10 -2.03 -3.81
CA ALA A 106 -9.41 -0.62 -3.93
C ALA A 106 -8.45 0.06 -4.92
N THR A 107 -8.96 0.99 -5.71
CA THR A 107 -8.18 1.81 -6.63
C THR A 107 -8.30 3.28 -6.24
N ILE A 108 -7.17 3.98 -6.17
CA ILE A 108 -7.17 5.44 -6.02
C ILE A 108 -6.51 6.10 -7.22
N VAL A 109 -7.10 7.20 -7.68
CA VAL A 109 -6.50 8.12 -8.65
C VAL A 109 -6.13 9.39 -7.89
N VAL A 110 -4.86 9.75 -7.91
CA VAL A 110 -4.32 10.90 -7.18
C VAL A 110 -3.77 11.91 -8.16
N GLU A 111 -4.19 13.16 -8.03
CA GLU A 111 -3.71 14.29 -8.83
C GLU A 111 -2.77 15.16 -8.01
N GLY A 112 -1.59 15.43 -8.59
CA GLY A 112 -0.55 16.26 -7.97
C GLY A 112 -0.85 17.77 -8.03
N PRO A 113 -0.19 18.55 -7.14
CA PRO A 113 0.77 18.09 -6.14
C PRO A 113 0.08 17.29 -5.03
N ALA A 114 0.69 16.19 -4.59
CA ALA A 114 0.08 15.30 -3.61
C ALA A 114 1.08 14.61 -2.70
N GLU A 115 0.62 14.29 -1.49
CA GLU A 115 1.37 13.56 -0.48
C GLU A 115 0.44 12.55 0.21
N LEU A 116 0.86 11.27 0.24
CA LEU A 116 0.12 10.18 0.85
C LEU A 116 1.06 9.17 1.48
N ASP A 117 0.60 8.53 2.56
CA ASP A 117 1.34 7.49 3.27
C ASP A 117 0.57 6.17 3.18
N LEU A 118 1.20 5.15 2.61
CA LEU A 118 0.64 3.81 2.49
C LEU A 118 0.83 3.07 3.82
N GLU A 119 -0.23 2.98 4.63
CA GLU A 119 -0.18 2.36 5.96
C GLU A 119 -0.41 0.85 5.91
N SER A 120 -1.26 0.37 4.99
CA SER A 120 -1.52 -1.05 4.74
C SER A 120 -2.12 -1.26 3.35
N ASP A 121 -2.39 -2.50 2.99
CA ASP A 121 -3.17 -2.84 1.80
C ASP A 121 -4.67 -2.49 1.89
N TRP A 122 -5.14 -2.08 3.10
CA TRP A 122 -6.50 -1.64 3.39
C TRP A 122 -6.60 -0.18 3.82
N SER A 123 -5.48 0.53 3.97
CA SER A 123 -5.54 1.90 4.44
C SER A 123 -4.44 2.79 3.87
N VAL A 124 -4.81 4.05 3.62
CA VAL A 124 -3.94 5.12 3.19
C VAL A 124 -4.23 6.38 4.00
N ARG A 125 -3.17 7.06 4.44
CA ARG A 125 -3.27 8.41 5.00
C ARG A 125 -3.01 9.42 3.90
N PHE A 126 -4.00 10.24 3.59
CA PHE A 126 -3.92 11.28 2.57
C PHE A 126 -3.61 12.63 3.24
N LEU A 127 -2.43 13.16 2.97
CA LEU A 127 -1.88 14.34 3.65
C LEU A 127 -2.17 15.62 2.89
N SER A 128 -2.08 15.59 1.55
CA SER A 128 -2.40 16.73 0.70
C SER A 128 -2.67 16.33 -0.74
N GLY A 129 -3.42 17.15 -1.48
CA GLY A 129 -3.72 16.96 -2.90
C GLY A 129 -5.19 16.64 -3.17
N ARG A 130 -5.44 16.00 -4.29
CA ARG A 130 -6.78 15.57 -4.74
C ARG A 130 -6.76 14.08 -5.04
N LEU A 131 -7.75 13.37 -4.52
CA LEU A 131 -7.88 11.93 -4.63
C LEU A 131 -9.30 11.56 -5.05
N ARG A 132 -9.42 10.59 -5.95
CA ARG A 132 -10.66 9.88 -6.26
C ARG A 132 -10.46 8.41 -5.93
N ALA A 133 -11.28 7.85 -5.06
CA ALA A 133 -11.26 6.45 -4.68
C ALA A 133 -12.43 5.72 -5.35
N SER A 134 -12.16 4.51 -5.83
CA SER A 134 -13.16 3.57 -6.35
C SER A 134 -12.95 2.23 -5.64
N VAL A 135 -13.92 1.83 -4.84
CA VAL A 135 -13.81 0.66 -3.97
C VAL A 135 -14.89 -0.35 -4.34
N PRO A 136 -14.50 -1.47 -4.96
CA PRO A 136 -15.47 -2.52 -5.31
C PRO A 136 -16.01 -3.20 -4.05
N PRO A 137 -17.16 -3.89 -4.13
CA PRO A 137 -17.77 -4.56 -2.98
C PRO A 137 -16.86 -5.53 -2.23
N ALA A 138 -15.85 -6.10 -2.90
CA ALA A 138 -14.88 -7.01 -2.29
C ALA A 138 -13.86 -6.28 -1.39
N ALA A 139 -13.66 -4.97 -1.59
CA ALA A 139 -12.74 -4.14 -0.83
C ALA A 139 -13.46 -3.21 0.18
N ARG A 140 -14.73 -3.47 0.49
CA ARG A 140 -15.46 -2.73 1.52
C ARG A 140 -14.72 -2.70 2.84
N GLY A 141 -14.66 -1.54 3.46
CA GLY A 141 -13.88 -1.30 4.67
C GLY A 141 -12.49 -0.72 4.39
N PHE A 142 -12.19 -0.39 3.11
CA PHE A 142 -11.01 0.40 2.79
C PHE A 142 -11.07 1.76 3.47
N VAL A 143 -9.96 2.19 4.07
CA VAL A 143 -9.91 3.39 4.90
C VAL A 143 -9.01 4.45 4.27
N VAL A 144 -9.55 5.65 4.08
CA VAL A 144 -8.77 6.84 3.76
C VAL A 144 -8.76 7.77 4.96
N LYS A 145 -7.57 8.00 5.53
CA LYS A 145 -7.41 8.95 6.65
C LYS A 145 -7.05 10.33 6.11
N ALA A 146 -7.81 11.33 6.51
CA ALA A 146 -7.57 12.71 6.11
C ALA A 146 -7.96 13.68 7.24
N ALA A 147 -7.14 14.71 7.45
CA ALA A 147 -7.26 15.61 8.58
C ALA A 147 -7.30 14.83 9.92
N ASP A 148 -8.37 14.95 10.69
CA ASP A 148 -8.60 14.26 11.96
C ASP A 148 -9.68 13.15 11.85
N SER A 149 -10.07 12.81 10.60
CA SER A 149 -11.14 11.86 10.32
C SER A 149 -10.62 10.63 9.53
N GLU A 150 -11.28 9.50 9.73
CA GLU A 150 -11.15 8.29 8.94
C GLU A 150 -12.43 8.13 8.09
N ILE A 151 -12.26 8.01 6.78
CA ILE A 151 -13.33 7.75 5.81
C ILE A 151 -13.32 6.26 5.55
N ILE A 152 -14.34 5.56 6.03
CA ILE A 152 -14.51 4.12 5.84
C ILE A 152 -15.46 3.90 4.67
N ASP A 153 -14.95 3.25 3.66
CA ASP A 153 -15.70 2.95 2.45
C ASP A 153 -16.63 1.75 2.64
N LEU A 154 -17.89 1.90 2.21
CA LEU A 154 -18.89 0.84 2.25
C LEU A 154 -19.24 0.27 0.85
N GLY A 155 -18.33 0.42 -0.11
CA GLY A 155 -18.49 -0.02 -1.51
C GLY A 155 -18.89 1.16 -2.41
N THR A 156 -18.00 2.14 -2.54
CA THR A 156 -18.30 3.50 -2.96
C THR A 156 -17.35 4.00 -4.03
N GLU A 157 -17.75 5.08 -4.66
CA GLU A 157 -16.86 6.01 -5.36
C GLU A 157 -16.95 7.37 -4.68
N PHE A 158 -15.84 7.89 -4.19
CA PHE A 158 -15.77 9.20 -3.55
C PHE A 158 -14.54 9.99 -3.97
N ALA A 159 -14.60 11.30 -3.78
CA ALA A 159 -13.51 12.21 -4.04
C ALA A 159 -13.15 13.00 -2.78
N LEU A 160 -11.86 13.25 -2.60
CA LEU A 160 -11.30 13.93 -1.45
C LEU A 160 -10.29 14.97 -1.91
N GLU A 161 -10.34 16.15 -1.32
CA GLU A 161 -9.34 17.19 -1.47
C GLU A 161 -8.83 17.60 -0.09
N VAL A 162 -7.53 17.62 0.07
CA VAL A 162 -6.86 18.02 1.30
C VAL A 162 -5.86 19.14 0.99
N GLY A 163 -6.15 20.31 1.48
CA GLY A 163 -5.27 21.48 1.45
C GLY A 163 -4.57 21.69 2.79
N THR A 164 -3.91 22.83 2.94
CA THR A 164 -3.22 23.19 4.18
C THR A 164 -4.21 23.42 5.34
N ASP A 165 -5.30 24.12 5.07
CA ASP A 165 -6.26 24.57 6.09
C ASP A 165 -7.66 24.00 5.91
N ASP A 166 -7.87 23.24 4.85
CA ASP A 166 -9.15 22.67 4.48
C ASP A 166 -9.03 21.20 4.06
N ALA A 167 -10.10 20.47 4.26
CA ALA A 167 -10.27 19.10 3.76
C ALA A 167 -11.74 18.87 3.43
N ARG A 168 -12.02 18.35 2.24
CA ARG A 168 -13.36 18.19 1.71
C ARG A 168 -13.56 16.83 1.08
N LEU A 169 -14.67 16.19 1.44
CA LEU A 169 -15.14 14.91 0.91
C LEU A 169 -16.41 15.13 0.06
N GLU A 170 -16.52 14.44 -1.06
CA GLU A 170 -17.72 14.35 -1.89
C GLU A 170 -17.98 12.88 -2.25
N VAL A 171 -19.14 12.34 -1.87
CA VAL A 171 -19.56 10.98 -2.25
C VAL A 171 -20.19 11.01 -3.63
N ILE A 172 -19.59 10.30 -4.58
CA ILE A 172 -20.02 10.26 -5.97
C ILE A 172 -21.07 9.18 -6.19
N ASP A 173 -20.80 7.98 -5.64
CA ASP A 173 -21.74 6.85 -5.67
C ASP A 173 -21.55 5.97 -4.44
N GLY A 174 -22.64 5.51 -3.81
CA GLY A 174 -22.64 4.62 -2.64
C GLY A 174 -22.69 5.34 -1.30
N GLU A 175 -21.99 4.85 -0.28
CA GLU A 175 -22.05 5.32 1.10
C GLU A 175 -20.69 5.20 1.79
N VAL A 176 -20.30 6.19 2.58
CA VAL A 176 -19.13 6.19 3.46
C VAL A 176 -19.53 6.47 4.91
N GLU A 177 -18.81 5.89 5.86
CA GLU A 177 -18.90 6.17 7.29
C GLU A 177 -17.68 7.01 7.71
N LEU A 178 -17.94 8.09 8.46
CA LEU A 178 -16.87 8.90 9.05
C LEU A 178 -16.60 8.46 10.48
N ARG A 179 -15.33 8.34 10.84
CA ARG A 179 -14.87 8.08 12.21
C ARG A 179 -13.85 9.11 12.64
N GLY A 180 -13.95 9.48 13.90
CA GLY A 180 -13.09 10.53 14.47
C GLY A 180 -13.50 11.94 14.07
N GLY A 181 -12.77 12.94 14.60
CA GLY A 181 -13.04 14.34 14.36
C GLY A 181 -14.42 14.81 14.84
N ALA A 182 -14.93 15.83 14.16
CA ALA A 182 -16.21 16.45 14.49
C ALA A 182 -17.43 15.67 13.96
N PHE A 183 -17.21 14.70 13.07
CA PHE A 183 -18.26 13.98 12.32
C PHE A 183 -18.26 12.47 12.62
N ASP A 184 -17.76 12.11 13.80
CA ASP A 184 -17.67 10.70 14.22
C ASP A 184 -19.05 10.02 14.26
N GLY A 185 -19.20 8.97 13.45
CA GLY A 185 -20.43 8.22 13.28
C GLY A 185 -21.37 8.74 12.20
N ASP A 186 -20.99 9.80 11.47
CA ASP A 186 -21.79 10.30 10.35
C ASP A 186 -21.66 9.38 9.14
N HIS A 187 -22.77 9.19 8.43
CA HIS A 187 -22.84 8.48 7.17
C HIS A 187 -23.17 9.45 6.05
N LEU A 188 -22.37 9.45 4.99
CA LEU A 188 -22.64 10.24 3.79
C LEU A 188 -23.00 9.32 2.64
N VAL A 189 -24.02 9.71 1.88
CA VAL A 189 -24.50 8.97 0.71
C VAL A 189 -24.26 9.75 -0.58
N THR A 190 -24.53 9.10 -1.71
CA THR A 190 -24.37 9.65 -3.06
C THR A 190 -24.87 11.10 -3.17
N GLY A 191 -23.98 11.98 -3.65
CA GLY A 191 -24.22 13.41 -3.86
C GLY A 191 -23.97 14.28 -2.64
N GLU A 192 -23.72 13.70 -1.47
CA GLU A 192 -23.42 14.48 -0.27
C GLU A 192 -21.95 14.93 -0.23
N LYS A 193 -21.74 16.08 0.39
CA LYS A 193 -20.45 16.75 0.54
C LYS A 193 -20.24 17.13 1.98
N GLN A 194 -19.04 16.88 2.50
CA GLN A 194 -18.67 17.19 3.87
C GLN A 194 -17.32 17.89 3.92
N TRP A 195 -17.24 18.98 4.66
CA TRP A 195 -16.00 19.59 5.06
C TRP A 195 -15.48 18.90 6.33
N LEU A 196 -14.38 18.18 6.19
CA LEU A 196 -13.71 17.53 7.33
C LEU A 196 -12.88 18.54 8.13
N LYS A 197 -12.37 19.57 7.45
CA LYS A 197 -11.61 20.67 8.05
C LYS A 197 -11.85 21.94 7.25
N GLY A 198 -11.97 23.08 7.96
CA GLY A 198 -12.21 24.38 7.32
C GLY A 198 -13.58 24.49 6.65
N SER A 199 -13.75 25.51 5.83
CA SER A 199 -14.92 25.70 4.95
C SER A 199 -14.59 26.70 3.85
N ASN A 200 -14.89 26.37 2.61
CA ASN A 200 -14.79 27.30 1.48
C ASN A 200 -16.05 27.16 0.61
N SER A 201 -16.85 28.22 0.52
CA SER A 201 -18.11 28.22 -0.21
C SER A 201 -17.97 28.23 -1.75
N GLU A 202 -16.77 28.54 -2.29
CA GLU A 202 -16.53 28.68 -3.74
C GLU A 202 -15.91 27.41 -4.36
N ALA A 203 -15.86 26.31 -3.62
CA ALA A 203 -15.17 25.12 -4.08
C ALA A 203 -15.88 24.40 -5.24
N THR A 204 -15.16 24.17 -6.32
CA THR A 204 -15.58 23.36 -7.48
C THR A 204 -15.94 21.94 -7.06
N SER A 205 -16.86 21.27 -7.77
CA SER A 205 -17.21 19.88 -7.50
C SER A 205 -15.99 18.97 -7.69
N LEU A 206 -15.80 18.03 -6.76
CA LEU A 206 -14.73 17.03 -6.85
C LEU A 206 -15.10 15.87 -7.82
N SER A 207 -16.36 15.77 -8.23
CA SER A 207 -16.79 14.76 -9.19
C SER A 207 -16.12 14.89 -10.57
N GLU A 208 -15.50 16.06 -10.86
CA GLU A 208 -14.75 16.32 -12.08
C GLU A 208 -13.30 15.80 -12.04
N LEU A 209 -12.83 15.27 -10.90
CA LEU A 209 -11.51 14.64 -10.80
C LEU A 209 -11.38 13.46 -11.75
N SER A 210 -10.17 13.25 -12.25
CA SER A 210 -9.87 12.21 -13.23
C SER A 210 -10.30 10.83 -12.74
N THR A 211 -11.01 10.11 -13.60
CA THR A 211 -11.38 8.70 -13.38
C THR A 211 -10.26 7.78 -13.87
N SER A 212 -10.30 6.50 -13.49
CA SER A 212 -9.41 5.46 -14.03
C SER A 212 -9.48 5.36 -15.56
N SER A 213 -10.65 5.65 -16.17
CA SER A 213 -10.81 5.69 -17.62
C SER A 213 -10.11 6.89 -18.26
N ASP A 214 -10.12 8.04 -17.61
CA ASP A 214 -9.40 9.23 -18.06
C ASP A 214 -7.88 9.03 -18.00
N VAL A 215 -7.39 8.46 -16.90
CA VAL A 215 -5.96 8.15 -16.73
C VAL A 215 -5.51 7.17 -17.80
N ARG A 216 -6.30 6.11 -18.04
CA ARG A 216 -5.99 5.13 -19.11
C ARG A 216 -5.91 5.81 -20.48
N ARG A 217 -6.91 6.61 -20.86
CA ARG A 217 -6.90 7.34 -22.13
C ARG A 217 -5.67 8.22 -22.26
N ARG A 218 -5.35 9.02 -21.25
CA ARG A 218 -4.16 9.89 -21.27
C ARG A 218 -2.85 9.10 -21.36
N SER A 219 -2.75 7.95 -20.67
CA SER A 219 -1.58 7.07 -20.77
C SER A 219 -1.43 6.49 -22.18
N GLU A 220 -2.52 6.03 -22.81
CA GLU A 220 -2.54 5.53 -24.19
C GLU A 220 -2.12 6.62 -25.19
N GLU A 221 -2.65 7.84 -25.07
CA GLU A 221 -2.30 9.00 -25.89
C GLU A 221 -0.81 9.37 -25.75
N ALA A 222 -0.29 9.38 -24.51
CA ALA A 222 1.12 9.64 -24.24
C ALA A 222 2.04 8.55 -24.83
N GLN A 223 1.62 7.28 -24.77
CA GLN A 223 2.34 6.17 -25.39
C GLN A 223 2.37 6.30 -26.92
N GLN A 224 1.24 6.63 -27.54
CA GLN A 224 1.17 6.86 -28.99
C GLN A 224 2.07 8.01 -29.43
N THR A 225 2.05 9.13 -28.69
CA THR A 225 2.90 10.29 -28.99
C THR A 225 4.38 9.92 -28.88
N ARG A 226 4.80 9.21 -27.83
CA ARG A 226 6.19 8.73 -27.68
C ARG A 226 6.58 7.78 -28.82
N PHE A 227 5.68 6.89 -29.22
CA PHE A 227 5.92 5.98 -30.32
C PHE A 227 6.08 6.72 -31.66
N GLN A 228 5.27 7.73 -31.94
CA GLN A 228 5.41 8.58 -33.13
C GLN A 228 6.74 9.33 -33.12
N GLN A 229 7.09 9.97 -32.02
CA GLN A 229 8.37 10.67 -31.87
C GLN A 229 9.56 9.72 -32.08
N TRP A 230 9.47 8.50 -31.58
CA TRP A 230 10.48 7.48 -31.80
C TRP A 230 10.56 7.10 -33.29
N GLN A 231 9.43 6.89 -33.96
CA GLN A 231 9.41 6.60 -35.40
C GLN A 231 10.03 7.74 -36.23
N ASP A 232 9.72 8.98 -35.88
CA ASP A 232 10.26 10.17 -36.60
C ASP A 232 11.78 10.33 -36.36
N ALA A 233 12.28 9.87 -35.22
CA ALA A 233 13.71 9.90 -34.89
C ALA A 233 14.50 8.75 -35.52
N LEU A 234 13.86 7.67 -35.99
CA LEU A 234 14.52 6.49 -36.56
C LEU A 234 15.46 6.77 -37.70
N PRO A 235 15.11 7.61 -38.71
CA PRO A 235 15.99 7.88 -39.84
C PRO A 235 17.34 8.45 -39.40
N SER A 236 17.34 9.37 -38.44
CA SER A 236 18.57 9.97 -37.93
C SER A 236 19.44 9.01 -37.13
N GLN A 237 18.82 8.05 -36.46
CA GLN A 237 19.55 7.02 -35.67
C GLN A 237 20.19 5.96 -36.56
N THR A 238 19.56 5.58 -37.68
CA THR A 238 20.10 4.61 -38.63
C THR A 238 21.25 5.17 -39.49
N GLU A 239 21.42 6.49 -39.55
CA GLU A 239 22.52 7.18 -40.25
C GLU A 239 23.76 7.35 -39.34
N ASP A 240 23.72 6.97 -38.07
CA ASP A 240 24.84 7.07 -37.14
C ASP A 240 26.02 6.20 -37.64
N LYS A 241 27.18 6.81 -37.90
CA LYS A 241 28.40 6.14 -38.34
C LYS A 241 28.97 5.14 -37.34
N HIS A 242 28.56 5.20 -36.10
CA HIS A 242 28.97 4.30 -35.02
C HIS A 242 28.00 3.15 -34.81
N LEU A 243 26.87 3.11 -35.52
CA LEU A 243 25.89 2.04 -35.39
C LEU A 243 26.43 0.75 -36.03
N ILE A 244 26.72 -0.25 -35.25
CA ILE A 244 27.28 -1.52 -35.69
C ILE A 244 26.17 -2.47 -36.20
N ALA A 245 25.01 -2.45 -35.55
CA ALA A 245 23.86 -3.30 -35.88
C ALA A 245 22.56 -2.65 -35.48
N TRP A 246 21.54 -2.80 -36.31
CA TRP A 246 20.18 -2.33 -36.08
C TRP A 246 19.19 -3.48 -36.33
N TYR A 247 18.39 -3.81 -35.29
CA TYR A 247 17.36 -4.83 -35.38
C TYR A 247 16.00 -4.23 -35.02
N PRO A 248 15.28 -3.61 -36.00
CA PRO A 248 13.97 -3.05 -35.73
C PRO A 248 12.97 -4.19 -35.49
N ILE A 249 12.42 -4.29 -34.28
CA ILE A 249 11.31 -5.20 -33.97
C ILE A 249 10.03 -4.39 -34.09
N ALA A 250 9.34 -4.49 -35.22
CA ALA A 250 8.05 -3.85 -35.44
C ALA A 250 6.96 -4.91 -35.59
N ARG A 251 5.79 -4.69 -34.97
CA ARG A 251 4.60 -5.49 -35.24
C ARG A 251 3.98 -4.98 -36.53
N SER A 252 3.78 -5.86 -37.50
CA SER A 252 2.96 -5.52 -38.65
C SER A 252 1.50 -5.36 -38.24
N GLN A 253 0.73 -4.60 -39.01
CA GLN A 253 -0.72 -4.45 -38.78
C GLN A 253 -1.50 -5.77 -38.81
N THR A 254 -0.91 -6.85 -39.30
CA THR A 254 -1.45 -8.21 -39.32
C THR A 254 -1.04 -9.05 -38.11
N GLY A 255 -0.38 -8.48 -37.09
CA GLY A 255 0.03 -9.19 -35.87
C GLY A 255 1.22 -10.14 -36.03
N ARG A 256 1.85 -10.22 -37.21
CA ARG A 256 3.09 -10.98 -37.40
C ARG A 256 4.31 -10.10 -37.08
N VAL A 257 5.26 -10.68 -36.34
CA VAL A 257 6.58 -10.07 -36.15
C VAL A 257 7.34 -10.21 -37.48
N VAL A 258 7.77 -9.07 -38.05
CA VAL A 258 8.63 -9.04 -39.23
C VAL A 258 10.05 -8.87 -38.72
N HIS A 259 10.91 -9.82 -39.12
CA HIS A 259 12.37 -9.80 -38.84
C HIS A 259 13.09 -9.03 -39.92
#